data_db99e660ca0a814e0a0b0ab8d37824f6
#
_entry.id   db99e660ca0a814e0a0b0ab8d37824f6
#
_cell.length_a   1.000
_cell.length_b   1.000
_cell.length_c   1.000
_cell.angle_alpha   90.00
_cell.angle_beta   90.00
_cell.angle_gamma   90.00
#
_symmetry.space_group_name_H-M   'P 1'
#
loop_
_entity.id
_entity.type
_entity.pdbx_description
1 polymer ?
#
loop_
_entity_poly.entity_id
_entity_poly.type
_entity_poly.pdbx_seq_one_letter_code
_entity_poly.pdbx_strand_id
1 'polypeptide(L)'
;MVAPRILPQPHGVTVVDAEYTRSGYAAVHLLERNGRVAIIDTGTNDSVPLVLAALDQLGVARAAVDLLFITHVHLDHAGGAGLLMRELPAARAVAHPRAVPHLVDPSRLVDASRVVYGAERFERLYGAPLPIDAARVAETSDGERLVLGRSELGVLHTPGHALHHHVLVDPGGSAVFTGDTFGLSYRALDTERGACALPTTTPSQFDPEQLIASIRRIVALSPEALFLTHFGRVTGIPRLAASLENQLLCFVQSARRHARASERLALIRADLRALWLDVLGEHGAPQAAVDDLLAPDLDLNAQGLVAWLERSERGPR
;
A
#
# COMPACT_ATOMS: atom_id res chain seq x y z
N MET A 1 -20.34 -12.23 13.86
CA MET A 1 -19.19 -11.46 13.37
C MET A 1 -18.03 -12.43 13.18
N VAL A 2 -17.31 -12.35 12.08
CA VAL A 2 -16.10 -13.15 11.86
C VAL A 2 -15.00 -12.61 12.77
N ALA A 3 -14.27 -13.49 13.46
CA ALA A 3 -13.16 -13.06 14.31
C ALA A 3 -12.04 -12.50 13.42
N PRO A 4 -11.46 -11.33 13.74
CA PRO A 4 -10.39 -10.77 12.94
C PRO A 4 -9.16 -11.66 13.02
N ARG A 5 -8.47 -11.84 11.89
CA ARG A 5 -7.16 -12.45 11.87
C ARG A 5 -6.12 -11.40 12.24
N ILE A 6 -5.55 -11.53 13.43
CA ILE A 6 -4.50 -10.63 13.93
C ILE A 6 -3.18 -11.39 14.06
N LEU A 7 -2.10 -10.74 13.70
CA LEU A 7 -0.74 -11.27 13.72
C LEU A 7 0.16 -10.31 14.53
N PRO A 8 0.33 -10.56 15.85
CA PRO A 8 1.24 -9.76 16.67
C PRO A 8 2.66 -9.81 16.13
N GLN A 9 3.33 -8.66 16.14
CA GLN A 9 4.69 -8.46 15.67
C GLN A 9 5.53 -7.84 16.78
N PRO A 10 6.87 -7.88 16.67
CA PRO A 10 7.76 -7.18 17.61
C PRO A 10 7.42 -5.67 17.69
N HIS A 11 7.86 -5.06 18.80
CA HIS A 11 7.79 -3.61 19.02
C HIS A 11 6.37 -3.02 18.94
N GLY A 12 5.37 -3.70 19.53
CA GLY A 12 4.00 -3.17 19.64
C GLY A 12 3.27 -2.99 18.32
N VAL A 13 3.69 -3.69 17.26
CA VAL A 13 2.97 -3.73 15.99
C VAL A 13 2.03 -4.92 15.96
N THR A 14 0.83 -4.72 15.46
CA THR A 14 -0.10 -5.81 15.12
C THR A 14 -0.56 -5.65 13.68
N VAL A 15 -0.45 -6.73 12.91
CA VAL A 15 -0.99 -6.79 11.56
C VAL A 15 -2.41 -7.35 11.64
N VAL A 16 -3.37 -6.64 11.10
CA VAL A 16 -4.78 -7.06 10.97
C VAL A 16 -5.04 -7.38 9.51
N ASP A 17 -5.48 -8.59 9.20
CA ASP A 17 -5.89 -8.94 7.84
C ASP A 17 -7.17 -8.16 7.49
N ALA A 18 -7.09 -7.34 6.46
CA ALA A 18 -8.22 -6.54 5.98
C ALA A 18 -9.25 -7.37 5.22
N GLU A 19 -8.92 -8.64 4.90
CA GLU A 19 -9.72 -9.56 4.09
C GLU A 19 -10.24 -8.97 2.76
N TYR A 20 -9.50 -7.97 2.24
CA TYR A 20 -9.82 -7.36 0.96
C TYR A 20 -9.64 -8.40 -0.16
N THR A 21 -10.72 -8.70 -0.89
CA THR A 21 -10.84 -9.74 -1.91
C THR A 21 -10.57 -11.17 -1.41
N ARG A 22 -9.59 -11.38 -0.56
CA ARG A 22 -9.21 -12.65 0.08
C ARG A 22 -8.33 -12.41 1.30
N SER A 23 -8.24 -13.39 2.18
CA SER A 23 -7.31 -13.35 3.31
C SER A 23 -5.86 -13.28 2.82
N GLY A 24 -5.03 -12.49 3.52
CA GLY A 24 -3.61 -12.31 3.22
C GLY A 24 -3.32 -11.50 1.97
N TYR A 25 -4.27 -10.65 1.54
CA TYR A 25 -4.08 -9.77 0.38
C TYR A 25 -3.72 -8.34 0.78
N ALA A 26 -4.46 -7.75 1.71
CA ALA A 26 -4.17 -6.43 2.27
C ALA A 26 -4.25 -6.46 3.80
N ALA A 27 -3.44 -5.65 4.45
CA ALA A 27 -3.31 -5.54 5.89
C ALA A 27 -3.51 -4.11 6.37
N VAL A 28 -4.11 -3.97 7.55
CA VAL A 28 -4.11 -2.76 8.35
C VAL A 28 -3.11 -2.96 9.48
N HIS A 29 -2.29 -1.97 9.79
CA HIS A 29 -1.32 -2.09 10.87
C HIS A 29 -1.74 -1.24 12.05
N LEU A 30 -1.63 -1.82 13.26
CA LEU A 30 -1.79 -1.11 14.52
C LEU A 30 -0.40 -0.95 15.14
N LEU A 31 -0.02 0.27 15.46
CA LEU A 31 1.23 0.60 16.15
C LEU A 31 0.90 1.18 17.52
N GLU A 32 1.26 0.45 18.58
CA GLU A 32 1.07 0.89 19.97
C GLU A 32 2.36 1.52 20.49
N ARG A 33 2.23 2.71 21.11
CA ARG A 33 3.30 3.42 21.83
C ARG A 33 2.75 4.05 23.10
N ASN A 34 3.21 3.58 24.24
CA ASN A 34 2.86 4.15 25.56
C ASN A 34 1.34 4.23 25.81
N GLY A 35 0.59 3.20 25.43
CA GLY A 35 -0.86 3.13 25.60
C GLY A 35 -1.66 3.97 24.57
N ARG A 36 -0.99 4.53 23.56
CA ARG A 36 -1.63 5.21 22.42
C ARG A 36 -1.41 4.43 21.14
N VAL A 37 -2.35 4.48 20.21
CA VAL A 37 -2.33 3.68 18.99
C VAL A 37 -2.41 4.57 17.76
N ALA A 38 -1.57 4.26 16.78
CA ALA A 38 -1.74 4.68 15.41
C ALA A 38 -2.26 3.51 14.57
N ILE A 39 -3.25 3.77 13.73
CA ILE A 39 -3.72 2.84 12.70
C ILE A 39 -3.12 3.30 11.37
N ILE A 40 -2.50 2.39 10.63
CA ILE A 40 -1.89 2.66 9.33
C ILE A 40 -2.69 1.92 8.26
N ASP A 41 -3.27 2.69 7.35
CA ASP A 41 -4.26 2.33 6.36
C ASP A 41 -5.56 1.78 6.98
N THR A 42 -6.57 1.45 6.18
CA THR A 42 -7.89 1.06 6.69
C THR A 42 -8.50 -0.14 5.98
N GLY A 43 -7.95 -0.52 4.84
CA GLY A 43 -8.69 -1.36 3.91
C GLY A 43 -9.90 -0.62 3.32
N THR A 44 -10.94 -1.37 3.03
CA THR A 44 -12.23 -0.88 2.55
C THR A 44 -13.23 -0.70 3.70
N ASN A 45 -14.45 -0.26 3.41
CA ASN A 45 -15.52 -0.21 4.41
C ASN A 45 -15.78 -1.58 5.07
N ASP A 46 -15.66 -2.68 4.31
CA ASP A 46 -15.85 -4.05 4.82
C ASP A 46 -14.73 -4.49 5.77
N SER A 47 -13.56 -3.87 5.68
CA SER A 47 -12.43 -4.12 6.59
C SER A 47 -12.60 -3.43 7.95
N VAL A 48 -13.39 -2.36 8.05
CA VAL A 48 -13.54 -1.57 9.28
C VAL A 48 -14.06 -2.40 10.46
N PRO A 49 -15.09 -3.26 10.33
CA PRO A 49 -15.51 -4.12 11.43
C PRO A 49 -14.40 -5.05 11.95
N LEU A 50 -13.50 -5.51 11.07
CA LEU A 50 -12.36 -6.36 11.46
C LEU A 50 -11.33 -5.56 12.27
N VAL A 51 -11.03 -4.33 11.85
CA VAL A 51 -10.13 -3.43 12.59
C VAL A 51 -10.69 -3.10 13.97
N LEU A 52 -11.99 -2.80 14.07
CA LEU A 52 -12.65 -2.50 15.34
C LEU A 52 -12.67 -3.72 16.26
N ALA A 53 -12.95 -4.91 15.73
CA ALA A 53 -12.90 -6.16 16.49
C ALA A 53 -11.46 -6.50 16.94
N ALA A 54 -10.44 -6.16 16.14
CA ALA A 54 -9.04 -6.31 16.52
C ALA A 54 -8.68 -5.39 17.70
N LEU A 55 -9.13 -4.13 17.70
CA LEU A 55 -8.96 -3.22 18.85
C LEU A 55 -9.61 -3.81 20.11
N ASP A 56 -10.86 -4.29 20.00
CA ASP A 56 -11.60 -4.89 21.11
C ASP A 56 -10.87 -6.14 21.65
N GLN A 57 -10.36 -7.02 20.75
CA GLN A 57 -9.62 -8.22 21.15
C GLN A 57 -8.29 -7.90 21.84
N LEU A 58 -7.64 -6.80 21.45
CA LEU A 58 -6.40 -6.32 22.06
C LEU A 58 -6.64 -5.49 23.32
N GLY A 59 -7.89 -5.24 23.70
CA GLY A 59 -8.24 -4.40 24.86
C GLY A 59 -7.93 -2.92 24.65
N VAL A 60 -7.82 -2.48 23.40
CA VAL A 60 -7.53 -1.08 23.04
C VAL A 60 -8.82 -0.28 22.96
N ALA A 61 -8.99 0.67 23.87
CA ALA A 61 -10.13 1.58 23.81
C ALA A 61 -10.06 2.47 22.55
N ARG A 62 -11.18 2.71 21.90
CA ARG A 62 -11.25 3.56 20.68
C ARG A 62 -10.71 4.98 20.92
N ALA A 63 -10.87 5.50 22.15
CA ALA A 63 -10.28 6.79 22.56
C ALA A 63 -8.76 6.75 22.76
N ALA A 64 -8.13 5.57 22.74
CA ALA A 64 -6.68 5.44 22.77
C ALA A 64 -6.04 5.55 21.38
N VAL A 65 -6.85 5.54 20.32
CA VAL A 65 -6.35 5.76 18.94
C VAL A 65 -6.20 7.26 18.71
N ASP A 66 -4.94 7.70 18.49
CA ASP A 66 -4.60 9.11 18.24
C ASP A 66 -4.52 9.42 16.75
N LEU A 67 -3.98 8.49 15.97
CA LEU A 67 -3.64 8.72 14.58
C LEU A 67 -4.28 7.66 13.67
N LEU A 68 -4.86 8.11 12.58
CA LEU A 68 -5.17 7.31 11.41
C LEU A 68 -4.23 7.77 10.29
N PHE A 69 -3.14 7.06 10.06
CA PHE A 69 -2.15 7.38 9.03
C PHE A 69 -2.55 6.70 7.72
N ILE A 70 -2.79 7.49 6.68
CA ILE A 70 -3.17 6.98 5.35
C ILE A 70 -1.97 7.10 4.42
N THR A 71 -1.36 5.96 4.07
CA THR A 71 -0.16 5.94 3.22
C THR A 71 -0.40 6.60 1.86
N HIS A 72 -1.57 6.37 1.28
CA HIS A 72 -2.06 6.99 0.06
C HIS A 72 -3.57 6.71 -0.12
N VAL A 73 -4.22 7.33 -1.10
CA VAL A 73 -5.70 7.26 -1.19
C VAL A 73 -6.25 6.24 -2.19
N HIS A 74 -5.49 5.18 -2.54
CA HIS A 74 -6.13 4.05 -3.21
C HIS A 74 -7.14 3.40 -2.25
N LEU A 75 -8.23 2.86 -2.82
CA LEU A 75 -9.40 2.53 -2.01
C LEU A 75 -9.24 1.26 -1.16
N ASP A 76 -8.28 0.42 -1.46
CA ASP A 76 -7.87 -0.72 -0.64
C ASP A 76 -6.99 -0.31 0.55
N HIS A 77 -6.56 0.96 0.60
CA HIS A 77 -5.85 1.58 1.73
C HIS A 77 -6.74 2.56 2.50
N ALA A 78 -7.46 3.42 1.79
CA ALA A 78 -8.21 4.54 2.38
C ALA A 78 -9.74 4.40 2.29
N GLY A 79 -10.25 3.33 1.67
CA GLY A 79 -11.70 3.19 1.41
C GLY A 79 -12.54 3.15 2.68
N GLY A 80 -12.02 2.61 3.77
CA GLY A 80 -12.66 2.57 5.07
C GLY A 80 -12.43 3.79 5.97
N ALA A 81 -11.61 4.77 5.53
CA ALA A 81 -11.14 5.85 6.40
C ALA A 81 -12.27 6.68 7.01
N GLY A 82 -13.24 7.10 6.21
CA GLY A 82 -14.38 7.87 6.72
C GLY A 82 -15.25 7.10 7.69
N LEU A 83 -15.51 5.81 7.42
CA LEU A 83 -16.27 4.96 8.32
C LEU A 83 -15.51 4.72 9.63
N LEU A 84 -14.21 4.41 9.56
CA LEU A 84 -13.38 4.18 10.73
C LEU A 84 -13.26 5.44 11.61
N MET A 85 -13.11 6.62 11.01
CA MET A 85 -13.04 7.90 11.73
C MET A 85 -14.32 8.25 12.51
N ARG A 86 -15.48 7.74 12.13
CA ARG A 86 -16.73 7.90 12.91
C ARG A 86 -16.68 7.11 14.22
N GLU A 87 -15.96 6.01 14.23
CA GLU A 87 -15.81 5.11 15.37
C GLU A 87 -14.65 5.50 16.31
N LEU A 88 -13.77 6.40 15.88
CA LEU A 88 -12.56 6.80 16.59
C LEU A 88 -12.63 8.28 17.03
N PRO A 89 -13.23 8.58 18.19
CA PRO A 89 -13.57 9.96 18.56
C PRO A 89 -12.35 10.86 18.80
N ALA A 90 -11.22 10.31 19.25
CA ALA A 90 -10.00 11.05 19.54
C ALA A 90 -9.01 11.12 18.35
N ALA A 91 -9.19 10.26 17.36
CA ALA A 91 -8.24 10.13 16.27
C ALA A 91 -8.25 11.33 15.32
N ARG A 92 -7.07 11.65 14.79
CA ARG A 92 -6.87 12.55 13.66
C ARG A 92 -6.37 11.76 12.46
N ALA A 93 -6.98 11.94 11.31
CA ALA A 93 -6.47 11.39 10.07
C ALA A 93 -5.27 12.22 9.60
N VAL A 94 -4.20 11.54 9.18
CA VAL A 94 -2.94 12.15 8.76
C VAL A 94 -2.62 11.64 7.36
N ALA A 95 -2.45 12.54 6.40
CA ALA A 95 -2.31 12.19 5.01
C ALA A 95 -1.38 13.15 4.25
N HIS A 96 -0.84 12.68 3.12
CA HIS A 96 -0.11 13.54 2.19
C HIS A 96 -1.01 14.70 1.71
N PRO A 97 -0.50 15.94 1.50
CA PRO A 97 -1.32 17.09 1.10
C PRO A 97 -2.21 16.84 -0.13
N ARG A 98 -1.70 16.09 -1.11
CA ARG A 98 -2.48 15.71 -2.31
C ARG A 98 -3.57 14.67 -2.03
N ALA A 99 -3.50 13.95 -0.89
CA ALA A 99 -4.48 12.96 -0.47
C ALA A 99 -5.67 13.59 0.27
N VAL A 100 -5.42 14.65 1.05
CA VAL A 100 -6.40 15.31 1.93
C VAL A 100 -7.71 15.68 1.21
N PRO A 101 -7.70 16.32 0.02
CA PRO A 101 -8.95 16.64 -0.67
C PRO A 101 -9.84 15.41 -0.96
N HIS A 102 -9.22 14.24 -1.21
CA HIS A 102 -9.92 12.99 -1.49
C HIS A 102 -10.48 12.31 -0.23
N LEU A 103 -9.90 12.59 0.93
CA LEU A 103 -10.43 12.11 2.23
C LEU A 103 -11.60 12.99 2.70
N VAL A 104 -11.55 14.29 2.43
CA VAL A 104 -12.61 15.25 2.78
C VAL A 104 -13.79 15.13 1.81
N ASP A 105 -13.51 14.95 0.54
CA ASP A 105 -14.52 14.69 -0.50
C ASP A 105 -14.04 13.57 -1.44
N PRO A 106 -14.50 12.33 -1.24
CA PRO A 106 -14.07 11.20 -2.04
C PRO A 106 -14.71 11.11 -3.43
N SER A 107 -15.61 12.02 -3.81
CA SER A 107 -16.39 11.94 -5.06
C SER A 107 -15.51 11.77 -6.30
N ARG A 108 -14.46 12.59 -6.45
CA ARG A 108 -13.52 12.51 -7.59
C ARG A 108 -12.75 11.19 -7.62
N LEU A 109 -12.38 10.67 -6.46
CA LEU A 109 -11.67 9.40 -6.33
C LEU A 109 -12.59 8.24 -6.73
N VAL A 110 -13.85 8.28 -6.29
CA VAL A 110 -14.90 7.31 -6.64
C VAL A 110 -15.12 7.30 -8.16
N ASP A 111 -15.31 8.47 -8.76
CA ASP A 111 -15.53 8.58 -10.21
C ASP A 111 -14.34 8.05 -11.01
N ALA A 112 -13.12 8.41 -10.62
CA ALA A 112 -11.91 7.89 -11.28
C ALA A 112 -11.76 6.37 -11.14
N SER A 113 -12.06 5.83 -9.96
CA SER A 113 -11.98 4.38 -9.71
C SER A 113 -13.06 3.61 -10.46
N ARG A 114 -14.28 4.16 -10.60
CA ARG A 114 -15.33 3.56 -11.43
C ARG A 114 -14.94 3.45 -12.91
N VAL A 115 -14.17 4.41 -13.40
CA VAL A 115 -13.62 4.33 -14.79
C VAL A 115 -12.64 3.17 -14.92
N VAL A 116 -11.81 2.92 -13.91
CA VAL A 116 -10.79 1.85 -13.94
C VAL A 116 -11.43 0.46 -13.77
N TYR A 117 -12.31 0.31 -12.79
CA TYR A 117 -12.85 -1.01 -12.40
C TYR A 117 -14.20 -1.34 -13.04
N GLY A 118 -14.92 -0.35 -13.59
CA GLY A 118 -16.32 -0.45 -13.96
C GLY A 118 -17.24 -0.33 -12.73
N ALA A 119 -18.46 0.15 -12.92
CA ALA A 119 -19.38 0.49 -11.83
C ALA A 119 -19.72 -0.72 -10.94
N GLU A 120 -20.08 -1.87 -11.53
CA GLU A 120 -20.47 -3.08 -10.78
C GLU A 120 -19.33 -3.64 -9.91
N ARG A 121 -18.11 -3.75 -10.49
CA ARG A 121 -16.95 -4.23 -9.76
C ARG A 121 -16.52 -3.25 -8.68
N PHE A 122 -16.62 -1.93 -8.95
CA PHE A 122 -16.35 -0.88 -7.97
C PHE A 122 -17.26 -1.03 -6.76
N GLU A 123 -18.58 -1.10 -6.95
CA GLU A 123 -19.55 -1.24 -5.85
C GLU A 123 -19.29 -2.50 -5.01
N ARG A 124 -18.94 -3.61 -5.65
CA ARG A 124 -18.63 -4.86 -4.95
C ARG A 124 -17.34 -4.79 -4.14
N LEU A 125 -16.30 -4.08 -4.62
CA LEU A 125 -15.00 -4.01 -3.97
C LEU A 125 -14.91 -2.95 -2.89
N TYR A 126 -15.56 -1.81 -3.10
CA TYR A 126 -15.32 -0.59 -2.30
C TYR A 126 -16.59 0.00 -1.69
N GLY A 127 -17.74 -0.28 -2.26
CA GLY A 127 -19.01 0.33 -1.82
C GLY A 127 -18.97 1.85 -1.95
N ALA A 128 -19.41 2.54 -0.90
CA ALA A 128 -19.45 4.00 -0.83
C ALA A 128 -18.44 4.54 0.19
N PRO A 129 -17.21 4.92 -0.21
CA PRO A 129 -16.27 5.60 0.68
C PRO A 129 -16.90 6.85 1.28
N LEU A 130 -16.74 7.04 2.59
CA LEU A 130 -17.34 8.13 3.34
C LEU A 130 -16.35 9.28 3.52
N PRO A 131 -16.82 10.55 3.50
CA PRO A 131 -15.96 11.71 3.78
C PRO A 131 -15.54 11.76 5.25
N ILE A 132 -14.39 12.39 5.50
CA ILE A 132 -13.90 12.76 6.81
C ILE A 132 -14.11 14.27 6.99
N ASP A 133 -14.53 14.70 8.17
CA ASP A 133 -14.58 16.13 8.52
C ASP A 133 -13.19 16.75 8.35
N ALA A 134 -13.10 17.83 7.58
CA ALA A 134 -11.86 18.53 7.29
C ALA A 134 -11.10 18.97 8.55
N ALA A 135 -11.82 19.30 9.64
CA ALA A 135 -11.22 19.65 10.93
C ALA A 135 -10.47 18.48 11.59
N ARG A 136 -10.72 17.25 11.15
CA ARG A 136 -10.10 16.03 11.66
C ARG A 136 -9.04 15.45 10.73
N VAL A 137 -8.69 16.13 9.63
CA VAL A 137 -7.63 15.72 8.70
C VAL A 137 -6.46 16.67 8.82
N ALA A 138 -5.25 16.13 8.92
CA ALA A 138 -4.00 16.88 8.90
C ALA A 138 -3.17 16.52 7.66
N GLU A 139 -2.56 17.54 7.07
CA GLU A 139 -1.54 17.36 6.03
C GLU A 139 -0.19 17.07 6.67
N THR A 140 0.67 16.34 5.93
CA THR A 140 2.06 16.11 6.32
C THR A 140 3.04 16.82 5.41
N SER A 141 4.22 17.11 5.96
CA SER A 141 5.38 17.53 5.20
C SER A 141 6.44 16.43 5.12
N ASP A 142 7.27 16.45 4.08
CA ASP A 142 8.39 15.51 3.98
C ASP A 142 9.41 15.78 5.11
N GLY A 143 9.76 14.74 5.86
CA GLY A 143 10.62 14.84 7.05
C GLY A 143 9.90 15.28 8.33
N GLU A 144 8.58 15.45 8.31
CA GLU A 144 7.81 15.80 9.50
C GLU A 144 7.90 14.74 10.58
N ARG A 145 7.73 15.18 11.84
CA ARG A 145 7.63 14.31 13.02
C ARG A 145 6.24 14.38 13.61
N LEU A 146 5.65 13.22 13.79
CA LEU A 146 4.37 13.03 14.48
C LEU A 146 4.63 12.50 15.87
N VAL A 147 3.76 12.80 16.81
CA VAL A 147 3.84 12.29 18.18
C VAL A 147 2.77 11.21 18.39
N LEU A 148 3.18 10.05 18.91
CA LEU A 148 2.30 8.99 19.35
C LEU A 148 2.67 8.63 20.81
N GLY A 149 1.83 9.00 21.75
CA GLY A 149 2.14 8.89 23.17
C GLY A 149 3.35 9.75 23.56
N ARG A 150 4.50 9.10 23.81
CA ARG A 150 5.78 9.78 24.08
C ARG A 150 6.83 9.52 22.99
N SER A 151 6.45 8.84 21.93
CA SER A 151 7.33 8.46 20.83
C SER A 151 7.19 9.44 19.66
N GLU A 152 8.30 9.73 19.00
CA GLU A 152 8.30 10.46 17.73
C GLU A 152 8.32 9.46 16.57
N LEU A 153 7.44 9.69 15.59
CA LEU A 153 7.37 8.96 14.34
C LEU A 153 7.74 9.91 13.21
N GLY A 154 8.51 9.42 12.23
CA GLY A 154 8.89 10.21 11.06
C GLY A 154 7.92 10.03 9.90
N VAL A 155 7.84 11.02 9.04
CA VAL A 155 7.11 10.95 7.77
C VAL A 155 8.09 11.17 6.63
N LEU A 156 8.03 10.33 5.59
CA LEU A 156 8.73 10.56 4.34
C LEU A 156 7.76 10.54 3.18
N HIS A 157 7.78 11.56 2.33
CA HIS A 157 7.07 11.52 1.07
C HIS A 157 7.79 10.59 0.11
N THR A 158 7.07 9.63 -0.45
CA THR A 158 7.59 8.56 -1.30
C THR A 158 6.81 8.45 -2.61
N PRO A 159 6.89 9.48 -3.47
CA PRO A 159 6.23 9.46 -4.77
C PRO A 159 6.79 8.34 -5.65
N GLY A 160 6.00 7.95 -6.65
CA GLY A 160 6.40 6.97 -7.66
C GLY A 160 5.35 5.90 -7.89
N HIS A 161 4.80 5.27 -6.84
CA HIS A 161 3.57 4.48 -6.93
C HIS A 161 2.38 5.42 -7.17
N ALA A 162 2.26 6.45 -6.34
CA ALA A 162 1.30 7.54 -6.49
C ALA A 162 1.93 8.87 -6.06
N LEU A 163 1.43 10.01 -6.59
CA LEU A 163 1.92 11.35 -6.23
C LEU A 163 1.54 11.77 -4.80
N HIS A 164 0.60 11.09 -4.20
CA HIS A 164 0.10 11.33 -2.84
C HIS A 164 0.55 10.24 -1.86
N HIS A 165 1.68 9.59 -2.16
CA HIS A 165 2.21 8.51 -1.32
C HIS A 165 3.23 9.03 -0.32
N HIS A 166 3.11 8.57 0.94
CA HIS A 166 4.08 8.77 2.00
C HIS A 166 4.15 7.54 2.92
N VAL A 167 5.20 7.41 3.69
CA VAL A 167 5.44 6.31 4.61
C VAL A 167 5.59 6.82 6.03
N LEU A 168 5.23 5.97 7.00
CA LEU A 168 5.45 6.22 8.42
C LEU A 168 6.70 5.49 8.88
N VAL A 169 7.62 6.23 9.48
CA VAL A 169 8.86 5.70 10.06
C VAL A 169 8.72 5.62 11.57
N ASP A 170 8.98 4.45 12.12
CA ASP A 170 9.02 4.22 13.56
C ASP A 170 10.46 3.94 14.02
N PRO A 171 11.22 4.96 14.45
CA PRO A 171 12.59 4.77 14.90
C PRO A 171 12.71 3.86 16.13
N GLY A 172 11.71 3.91 17.04
CA GLY A 172 11.69 3.11 18.26
C GLY A 172 11.55 1.61 18.01
N GLY A 173 10.92 1.22 16.89
CA GLY A 173 10.78 -0.17 16.46
C GLY A 173 11.72 -0.53 15.30
N SER A 174 12.60 0.39 14.88
CA SER A 174 13.45 0.23 13.68
C SER A 174 12.65 -0.27 12.47
N ALA A 175 11.50 0.34 12.22
CA ALA A 175 10.52 -0.12 11.24
C ALA A 175 10.00 1.02 10.34
N VAL A 176 9.55 0.66 9.14
CA VAL A 176 8.85 1.57 8.23
C VAL A 176 7.57 0.90 7.72
N PHE A 177 6.46 1.63 7.78
CA PHE A 177 5.18 1.23 7.17
C PHE A 177 5.13 1.83 5.77
N THR A 178 5.26 0.97 4.77
CA THR A 178 5.67 1.38 3.42
C THR A 178 4.50 1.59 2.45
N GLY A 179 3.26 1.25 2.86
CA GLY A 179 2.19 1.19 1.87
C GLY A 179 2.64 0.37 0.66
N ASP A 180 2.53 0.95 -0.52
CA ASP A 180 2.86 0.32 -1.80
C ASP A 180 4.22 0.72 -2.38
N THR A 181 4.95 1.63 -1.71
CA THR A 181 6.29 2.03 -2.19
C THR A 181 7.25 0.83 -2.29
N PHE A 182 7.13 -0.13 -1.39
CA PHE A 182 7.97 -1.33 -1.39
C PHE A 182 7.28 -2.55 -2.05
N GLY A 183 6.26 -2.29 -2.88
CA GLY A 183 5.52 -3.32 -3.62
C GLY A 183 4.66 -4.21 -2.74
N LEU A 184 4.45 -5.43 -3.20
CA LEU A 184 3.69 -6.47 -2.52
C LEU A 184 4.58 -7.67 -2.16
N SER A 185 4.21 -8.38 -1.08
CA SER A 185 4.95 -9.57 -0.62
C SER A 185 3.97 -10.55 0.04
N TYR A 186 3.24 -11.30 -0.76
CA TYR A 186 2.27 -12.28 -0.23
C TYR A 186 2.97 -13.44 0.44
N ARG A 187 2.48 -13.83 1.63
CA ARG A 187 3.07 -14.92 2.43
C ARG A 187 3.10 -16.27 1.72
N ALA A 188 2.21 -16.49 0.76
CA ALA A 188 2.21 -17.69 -0.09
C ALA A 188 3.45 -17.80 -1.00
N LEU A 189 4.21 -16.71 -1.14
CA LEU A 189 5.45 -16.67 -1.93
C LEU A 189 6.70 -16.81 -1.06
N ASP A 190 6.56 -16.88 0.25
CA ASP A 190 7.70 -17.05 1.16
C ASP A 190 8.33 -18.42 0.99
N THR A 191 9.66 -18.46 1.07
CA THR A 191 10.47 -19.69 0.98
C THR A 191 11.53 -19.69 2.08
N GLU A 192 12.41 -20.68 2.11
CA GLU A 192 13.59 -20.70 2.98
C GLU A 192 14.52 -19.50 2.72
N ARG A 193 14.43 -18.87 1.54
CA ARG A 193 15.15 -17.64 1.21
C ARG A 193 14.50 -16.37 1.80
N GLY A 194 13.41 -16.52 2.53
CA GLY A 194 12.62 -15.46 3.14
C GLY A 194 11.51 -14.94 2.25
N ALA A 195 11.14 -13.65 2.41
CA ALA A 195 10.09 -13.00 1.65
C ALA A 195 10.49 -12.76 0.18
N CYS A 196 9.50 -12.75 -0.72
CA CYS A 196 9.61 -12.29 -2.10
C CYS A 196 8.84 -10.96 -2.23
N ALA A 197 9.44 -9.94 -2.85
CA ALA A 197 8.77 -8.67 -3.13
C ALA A 197 8.64 -8.46 -4.63
N LEU A 198 7.45 -8.03 -5.04
CA LEU A 198 7.08 -7.75 -6.43
C LEU A 198 6.61 -6.29 -6.55
N PRO A 199 6.96 -5.55 -7.63
CA PRO A 199 6.52 -4.18 -7.80
C PRO A 199 5.00 -4.07 -7.99
N THR A 200 4.43 -2.94 -7.56
CA THR A 200 3.07 -2.55 -7.88
C THR A 200 3.06 -1.20 -8.57
N THR A 201 2.36 -1.11 -9.69
CA THR A 201 2.20 0.11 -10.49
C THR A 201 0.73 0.44 -10.60
N THR A 202 0.41 1.73 -10.65
CA THR A 202 -0.99 2.15 -10.77
C THR A 202 -1.29 2.82 -12.11
N PRO A 203 -2.49 2.63 -12.66
CA PRO A 203 -2.83 3.13 -13.98
C PRO A 203 -2.71 4.64 -14.16
N SER A 204 -2.76 5.47 -13.07
CA SER A 204 -2.86 6.92 -13.26
C SER A 204 -1.58 7.71 -12.95
N GLN A 205 -0.75 7.29 -11.99
CA GLN A 205 0.30 8.18 -11.45
C GLN A 205 1.68 7.53 -11.31
N PHE A 206 1.85 6.29 -11.75
CA PHE A 206 3.11 5.56 -11.64
C PHE A 206 4.27 6.31 -12.31
N ASP A 207 5.38 6.45 -11.60
CA ASP A 207 6.64 7.00 -12.08
C ASP A 207 7.79 6.12 -11.58
N PRO A 208 8.44 5.37 -12.48
CA PRO A 208 9.47 4.40 -12.08
C PRO A 208 10.71 5.04 -11.48
N GLU A 209 11.12 6.22 -11.95
CA GLU A 209 12.32 6.89 -11.45
C GLU A 209 12.10 7.40 -10.02
N GLN A 210 10.95 8.01 -9.76
CA GLN A 210 10.55 8.43 -8.43
C GLN A 210 10.36 7.23 -7.48
N LEU A 211 9.77 6.12 -7.97
CA LEU A 211 9.58 4.93 -7.14
C LEU A 211 10.92 4.32 -6.70
N ILE A 212 11.89 4.18 -7.63
CA ILE A 212 13.23 3.71 -7.32
C ILE A 212 13.92 4.65 -6.31
N ALA A 213 13.82 5.97 -6.51
CA ALA A 213 14.35 6.94 -5.56
C ALA A 213 13.72 6.81 -4.17
N SER A 214 12.41 6.60 -4.10
CA SER A 214 11.67 6.40 -2.85
C SER A 214 12.07 5.11 -2.13
N ILE A 215 12.22 3.99 -2.87
CA ILE A 215 12.75 2.73 -2.31
C ILE A 215 14.14 2.95 -1.69
N ARG A 216 15.04 3.64 -2.41
CA ARG A 216 16.40 3.93 -1.91
C ARG A 216 16.39 4.82 -0.67
N ARG A 217 15.47 5.79 -0.57
CA ARG A 217 15.29 6.61 0.63
C ARG A 217 14.90 5.75 1.83
N ILE A 218 14.00 4.79 1.66
CA ILE A 218 13.60 3.85 2.73
C ILE A 218 14.79 2.99 3.15
N VAL A 219 15.53 2.42 2.20
CA VAL A 219 16.70 1.58 2.48
C VAL A 219 17.79 2.36 3.24
N ALA A 220 17.99 3.63 2.91
CA ALA A 220 18.98 4.50 3.57
C ALA A 220 18.70 4.73 5.07
N LEU A 221 17.46 4.54 5.53
CA LEU A 221 17.11 4.55 6.96
C LEU A 221 17.62 3.31 7.70
N SER A 222 18.07 2.27 6.97
CA SER A 222 18.54 1.00 7.52
C SER A 222 17.55 0.35 8.51
N PRO A 223 16.25 0.24 8.20
CA PRO A 223 15.28 -0.34 9.11
C PRO A 223 15.51 -1.86 9.23
N GLU A 224 15.17 -2.42 10.40
CA GLU A 224 15.20 -3.89 10.63
C GLU A 224 14.04 -4.60 9.94
N ALA A 225 12.90 -3.91 9.82
CA ALA A 225 11.69 -4.45 9.20
C ALA A 225 10.94 -3.40 8.40
N LEU A 226 10.25 -3.84 7.35
CA LEU A 226 9.21 -3.09 6.68
C LEU A 226 7.86 -3.75 6.91
N PHE A 227 6.81 -2.93 6.99
CA PHE A 227 5.43 -3.37 7.04
C PHE A 227 4.71 -2.89 5.78
N LEU A 228 4.46 -3.83 4.88
CA LEU A 228 3.78 -3.60 3.61
C LEU A 228 2.27 -3.78 3.81
N THR A 229 1.48 -2.96 3.14
CA THR A 229 0.03 -3.20 3.13
C THR A 229 -0.30 -4.51 2.41
N HIS A 230 0.47 -4.90 1.38
CA HIS A 230 0.35 -6.16 0.65
C HIS A 230 1.58 -7.10 0.83
N PHE A 231 1.85 -7.92 1.81
CA PHE A 231 1.18 -8.20 3.05
C PHE A 231 2.20 -8.29 4.21
N GLY A 232 2.08 -7.35 5.15
CA GLY A 232 2.68 -7.48 6.46
C GLY A 232 4.21 -7.30 6.53
N ARG A 233 4.81 -7.89 7.58
CA ARG A 233 6.22 -7.69 7.93
C ARG A 233 7.16 -8.42 6.99
N VAL A 234 8.18 -7.72 6.48
CA VAL A 234 9.32 -8.29 5.75
C VAL A 234 10.64 -7.84 6.35
N THR A 235 11.68 -8.66 6.16
CA THR A 235 13.07 -8.41 6.54
C THR A 235 13.98 -8.71 5.34
N GLY A 236 15.30 -8.53 5.47
CA GLY A 236 16.23 -8.74 4.35
C GLY A 236 16.10 -7.63 3.29
N ILE A 237 15.84 -6.43 3.75
CA ILE A 237 15.47 -5.24 2.97
C ILE A 237 16.42 -4.94 1.82
N PRO A 238 17.77 -5.00 1.97
CA PRO A 238 18.68 -4.72 0.85
C PRO A 238 18.49 -5.69 -0.33
N ARG A 239 18.25 -6.97 -0.06
CA ARG A 239 17.98 -7.99 -1.10
C ARG A 239 16.67 -7.73 -1.82
N LEU A 240 15.60 -7.43 -1.04
CA LEU A 240 14.29 -7.13 -1.59
C LEU A 240 14.31 -5.86 -2.45
N ALA A 241 14.99 -4.81 -1.98
CA ALA A 241 15.13 -3.56 -2.72
C ALA A 241 15.85 -3.76 -4.05
N ALA A 242 16.98 -4.49 -4.04
CA ALA A 242 17.71 -4.80 -5.27
C ALA A 242 16.86 -5.58 -6.28
N SER A 243 16.07 -6.55 -5.80
CA SER A 243 15.13 -7.30 -6.64
C SER A 243 14.04 -6.39 -7.21
N LEU A 244 13.43 -5.53 -6.39
CA LEU A 244 12.40 -4.59 -6.85
C LEU A 244 12.94 -3.60 -7.90
N GLU A 245 14.14 -3.03 -7.68
CA GLU A 245 14.77 -2.12 -8.64
C GLU A 245 15.00 -2.80 -9.98
N ASN A 246 15.54 -4.03 -9.97
CA ASN A 246 15.76 -4.80 -11.19
C ASN A 246 14.44 -5.10 -11.93
N GLN A 247 13.40 -5.50 -11.22
CA GLN A 247 12.08 -5.74 -11.81
C GLN A 247 11.49 -4.46 -12.42
N LEU A 248 11.59 -3.31 -11.73
CA LEU A 248 11.13 -2.02 -12.24
C LEU A 248 11.85 -1.62 -13.51
N LEU A 249 13.15 -1.85 -13.61
CA LEU A 249 13.92 -1.62 -14.84
C LEU A 249 13.44 -2.52 -15.99
N CYS A 250 13.15 -3.80 -15.73
CA CYS A 250 12.58 -4.71 -16.70
C CYS A 250 11.17 -4.26 -17.14
N PHE A 251 10.35 -3.77 -16.21
CA PHE A 251 9.03 -3.20 -16.50
C PHE A 251 9.13 -2.02 -17.48
N VAL A 252 10.04 -1.08 -17.21
CA VAL A 252 10.30 0.08 -18.08
C VAL A 252 10.80 -0.36 -19.46
N GLN A 253 11.70 -1.35 -19.51
CA GLN A 253 12.21 -1.87 -20.78
C GLN A 253 11.11 -2.53 -21.62
N SER A 254 10.25 -3.36 -21.00
CA SER A 254 9.11 -3.97 -21.67
C SER A 254 8.14 -2.91 -22.20
N ALA A 255 7.77 -1.93 -21.37
CA ALA A 255 6.90 -0.85 -21.78
C ALA A 255 7.45 -0.08 -22.97
N ARG A 256 8.71 0.32 -22.95
CA ARG A 256 9.38 1.04 -24.06
C ARG A 256 9.48 0.19 -25.33
N ARG A 257 9.77 -1.11 -25.19
CA ARG A 257 9.85 -2.05 -26.33
C ARG A 257 8.53 -2.11 -27.10
N HIS A 258 7.41 -2.12 -26.37
CA HIS A 258 6.08 -2.28 -26.95
C HIS A 258 5.30 -0.96 -27.11
N ALA A 259 5.94 0.20 -26.87
CA ALA A 259 5.27 1.50 -26.86
C ALA A 259 4.41 1.78 -28.12
N ARG A 260 4.88 1.35 -29.31
CA ARG A 260 4.21 1.57 -30.59
C ARG A 260 3.35 0.39 -31.08
N ALA A 261 3.29 -0.72 -30.34
CA ALA A 261 2.51 -1.88 -30.74
C ALA A 261 1.02 -1.65 -30.51
N SER A 262 0.16 -2.10 -31.42
CA SER A 262 -1.30 -2.04 -31.27
C SER A 262 -1.79 -2.83 -30.07
N GLU A 263 -1.13 -3.97 -29.80
CA GLU A 263 -1.46 -4.89 -28.69
C GLU A 263 -0.54 -4.71 -27.49
N ARG A 264 -0.02 -3.46 -27.27
CA ARG A 264 1.00 -3.18 -26.25
C ARG A 264 0.63 -3.68 -24.85
N LEU A 265 -0.64 -3.59 -24.44
CA LEU A 265 -1.09 -4.08 -23.15
C LEU A 265 -0.87 -5.59 -22.97
N ALA A 266 -1.26 -6.38 -23.97
CA ALA A 266 -1.10 -7.83 -23.95
C ALA A 266 0.38 -8.24 -23.99
N LEU A 267 1.19 -7.56 -24.79
CA LEU A 267 2.63 -7.82 -24.91
C LEU A 267 3.37 -7.47 -23.62
N ILE A 268 3.10 -6.32 -23.04
CA ILE A 268 3.67 -5.93 -21.74
C ILE A 268 3.26 -6.95 -20.67
N ARG A 269 1.98 -7.29 -20.57
CA ARG A 269 1.49 -8.30 -19.63
C ARG A 269 2.22 -9.64 -19.77
N ALA A 270 2.46 -10.08 -21.01
CA ALA A 270 3.19 -11.32 -21.29
C ALA A 270 4.66 -11.24 -20.82
N ASP A 271 5.34 -10.12 -21.08
CA ASP A 271 6.71 -9.91 -20.61
C ASP A 271 6.77 -9.88 -19.07
N LEU A 272 5.84 -9.21 -18.40
CA LEU A 272 5.78 -9.16 -16.94
C LEU A 272 5.53 -10.56 -16.35
N ARG A 273 4.64 -11.34 -16.98
CA ARG A 273 4.40 -12.73 -16.59
C ARG A 273 5.66 -13.57 -16.69
N ALA A 274 6.39 -13.47 -17.80
CA ALA A 274 7.65 -14.18 -17.98
C ALA A 274 8.68 -13.78 -16.91
N LEU A 275 8.86 -12.50 -16.66
CA LEU A 275 9.73 -11.98 -15.61
C LEU A 275 9.36 -12.56 -14.22
N TRP A 276 8.08 -12.58 -13.86
CA TRP A 276 7.68 -13.10 -12.55
C TRP A 276 7.79 -14.61 -12.44
N LEU A 277 7.64 -15.35 -13.53
CA LEU A 277 7.98 -16.79 -13.56
C LEU A 277 9.47 -17.00 -13.21
N ASP A 278 10.36 -16.22 -13.80
CA ASP A 278 11.79 -16.29 -13.53
C ASP A 278 12.10 -15.89 -12.08
N VAL A 279 11.55 -14.74 -11.61
CA VAL A 279 11.75 -14.25 -10.23
C VAL A 279 11.28 -15.29 -9.20
N LEU A 280 10.09 -15.88 -9.37
CA LEU A 280 9.57 -16.90 -8.45
C LEU A 280 10.38 -18.19 -8.54
N GLY A 281 10.80 -18.60 -9.73
CA GLY A 281 11.65 -19.78 -9.93
C GLY A 281 13.00 -19.63 -9.24
N GLU A 282 13.67 -18.49 -9.42
CA GLU A 282 14.93 -18.17 -8.72
C GLU A 282 14.74 -18.10 -7.20
N HIS A 283 13.60 -17.56 -6.75
CA HIS A 283 13.28 -17.49 -5.33
C HIS A 283 12.92 -18.87 -4.73
N GLY A 284 12.56 -19.84 -5.54
CA GLY A 284 12.09 -21.18 -5.12
C GLY A 284 10.61 -21.19 -4.73
N ALA A 285 9.85 -20.16 -5.10
CA ALA A 285 8.41 -20.09 -4.88
C ALA A 285 7.65 -20.81 -6.03
N PRO A 286 6.39 -21.26 -5.78
CA PRO A 286 5.60 -21.92 -6.81
C PRO A 286 5.34 -20.99 -8.00
N GLN A 287 5.85 -21.35 -9.19
CA GLN A 287 5.63 -20.56 -10.41
C GLN A 287 4.15 -20.51 -10.83
N ALA A 288 3.34 -21.51 -10.50
CA ALA A 288 1.91 -21.49 -10.73
C ALA A 288 1.22 -20.29 -10.04
N ALA A 289 1.81 -19.77 -8.96
CA ALA A 289 1.29 -18.57 -8.29
C ALA A 289 1.20 -17.33 -9.20
N VAL A 290 1.98 -17.28 -10.30
CA VAL A 290 1.89 -16.16 -11.26
C VAL A 290 0.50 -16.09 -11.91
N ASP A 291 -0.08 -17.23 -12.25
CA ASP A 291 -1.40 -17.31 -12.88
C ASP A 291 -2.53 -17.44 -11.86
N ASP A 292 -2.29 -18.12 -10.74
CA ASP A 292 -3.32 -18.41 -9.73
C ASP A 292 -3.52 -17.26 -8.74
N LEU A 293 -2.41 -16.64 -8.31
CA LEU A 293 -2.39 -15.65 -7.22
C LEU A 293 -2.20 -14.22 -7.73
N LEU A 294 -1.29 -14.03 -8.70
CA LEU A 294 -0.78 -12.74 -9.15
C LEU A 294 -1.42 -12.25 -10.46
N ALA A 295 -2.37 -12.98 -11.04
CA ALA A 295 -3.01 -12.56 -12.29
C ALA A 295 -3.65 -11.17 -12.23
N PRO A 296 -4.36 -10.79 -11.14
CA PRO A 296 -4.89 -9.42 -11.01
C PRO A 296 -3.78 -8.35 -10.93
N ASP A 297 -2.67 -8.68 -10.25
CA ASP A 297 -1.53 -7.77 -10.11
C ASP A 297 -0.79 -7.60 -11.45
N LEU A 298 -0.69 -8.66 -12.26
CA LEU A 298 -0.15 -8.58 -13.63
C LEU A 298 -0.98 -7.64 -14.50
N ASP A 299 -2.30 -7.75 -14.43
CA ASP A 299 -3.22 -6.92 -15.21
C ASP A 299 -3.10 -5.45 -14.82
N LEU A 300 -3.07 -5.15 -13.52
CA LEU A 300 -2.92 -3.77 -13.01
C LEU A 300 -1.55 -3.19 -13.36
N ASN A 301 -0.48 -3.96 -13.22
CA ASN A 301 0.87 -3.51 -13.57
C ASN A 301 1.00 -3.21 -15.06
N ALA A 302 0.48 -4.07 -15.93
CA ALA A 302 0.50 -3.82 -17.36
C ALA A 302 -0.29 -2.55 -17.74
N GLN A 303 -1.46 -2.33 -17.16
CA GLN A 303 -2.25 -1.11 -17.34
C GLN A 303 -1.52 0.13 -16.83
N GLY A 304 -0.86 0.04 -15.66
CA GLY A 304 -0.06 1.12 -15.08
C GLY A 304 1.09 1.54 -16.00
N LEU A 305 1.78 0.59 -16.60
CA LEU A 305 2.86 0.85 -17.57
C LEU A 305 2.35 1.47 -18.85
N VAL A 306 1.21 1.03 -19.39
CA VAL A 306 0.57 1.65 -20.56
C VAL A 306 0.21 3.10 -20.27
N ALA A 307 -0.42 3.37 -19.12
CA ALA A 307 -0.78 4.71 -18.70
C ALA A 307 0.45 5.62 -18.48
N TRP A 308 1.55 5.05 -17.95
CA TRP A 308 2.82 5.76 -17.83
C TRP A 308 3.41 6.16 -19.20
N LEU A 309 3.42 5.25 -20.18
CA LEU A 309 3.87 5.55 -21.54
C LEU A 309 3.06 6.71 -22.14
N GLU A 310 1.73 6.65 -22.05
CA GLU A 310 0.83 7.69 -22.59
C GLU A 310 1.06 9.06 -21.98
N ARG A 311 1.38 9.11 -20.67
CA ARG A 311 1.72 10.37 -20.03
C ARG A 311 3.09 10.89 -20.49
N SER A 312 4.08 9.99 -20.61
CA SER A 312 5.43 10.33 -21.04
C SER A 312 5.44 10.90 -22.49
N GLU A 313 4.57 10.38 -23.36
CA GLU A 313 4.43 10.86 -24.73
C GLU A 313 3.74 12.25 -24.83
N ARG A 314 2.89 12.60 -23.86
CA ARG A 314 2.19 13.91 -23.81
C ARG A 314 3.05 15.05 -23.29
N GLY A 315 4.22 14.75 -22.71
CA GLY A 315 5.08 15.73 -22.05
C GLY A 315 4.55 16.22 -20.69
N PRO A 316 5.35 16.98 -19.94
CA PRO A 316 4.92 17.58 -18.67
C PRO A 316 3.80 18.60 -18.93
N ARG A 317 2.72 18.54 -18.14
CA ARG A 317 1.65 19.54 -18.08
C ARG A 317 2.03 20.68 -17.15
#